data_bc7ae1e06591770e246d94c9fb874402
#
_entry.id   bc7ae1e06591770e246d94c9fb874402
#
_cell.length_a   1.000
_cell.length_b   1.000
_cell.length_c   1.000
_cell.angle_alpha   90.00
_cell.angle_beta   90.00
_cell.angle_gamma   90.00
#
_symmetry.space_group_name_H-M   'P 1'
#
loop_
_entity.id
_entity.type
_entity.pdbx_description
1 polymer ?
#
loop_
_entity_poly.entity_id
_entity_poly.type
_entity_poly.pdbx_seq_one_letter_code
_entity_poly.pdbx_strand_id
1 'polypeptide(L)'
;MPYTYKIATININGISSHVRIKMLEDYLRQQDTHIVLLQEVTQTKITTFRRYNAHVNVGTENRGTAILAKEGLPLTDITHLPSGRGMAVCYEGIRIINIYAPSGAEKRRERVAFYNTLTAHTSRDTTCRRF
;
A
#
# COMPACT_ATOMS: atom_id res chain seq x y z
N MET A 1 9.28 -26.16 -3.08
CA MET A 1 10.19 -25.23 -2.45
C MET A 1 9.41 -24.08 -1.82
N PRO A 2 9.52 -23.86 -0.52
CA PRO A 2 8.81 -22.75 0.08
C PRO A 2 9.47 -21.43 -0.33
N TYR A 3 8.68 -20.58 -0.93
CA TYR A 3 9.12 -19.21 -1.23
C TYR A 3 8.77 -18.34 -0.03
N THR A 4 9.76 -17.62 0.46
CA THR A 4 9.55 -16.66 1.52
C THR A 4 9.52 -15.27 0.91
N TYR A 5 8.42 -14.55 1.12
CA TYR A 5 8.29 -13.17 0.67
C TYR A 5 8.35 -12.25 1.87
N LYS A 6 9.13 -11.19 1.74
CA LYS A 6 9.20 -10.15 2.76
C LYS A 6 8.24 -9.03 2.38
N ILE A 7 7.33 -8.74 3.30
CA ILE A 7 6.39 -7.64 3.16
C ILE A 7 6.65 -6.66 4.29
N ALA A 8 6.86 -5.40 3.94
CA ALA A 8 7.06 -4.34 4.92
C ALA A 8 5.89 -3.37 4.90
N THR A 9 5.57 -2.81 6.05
CA THR A 9 4.60 -1.72 6.15
C THR A 9 5.30 -0.55 6.81
N ILE A 10 5.21 0.62 6.20
CA ILE A 10 5.95 1.80 6.63
C ILE A 10 5.08 3.03 6.49
N ASN A 11 4.92 3.77 7.59
CA ASN A 11 4.35 5.10 7.56
C ASN A 11 5.47 6.07 7.19
N ILE A 12 5.40 6.68 6.01
CA ILE A 12 6.47 7.54 5.50
C ILE A 12 6.31 9.02 5.86
N ASN A 13 5.20 9.38 6.46
CA ASN A 13 4.91 10.73 6.92
C ASN A 13 5.24 11.80 5.86
N GLY A 14 4.77 11.57 4.63
CA GLY A 14 4.87 12.56 3.57
C GLY A 14 6.26 12.74 2.98
N ILE A 15 6.90 11.69 2.52
CA ILE A 15 8.21 11.79 1.86
C ILE A 15 8.10 12.61 0.57
N SER A 16 8.89 13.68 0.50
CA SER A 16 9.01 14.51 -0.71
C SER A 16 10.48 14.73 -1.13
N SER A 17 11.41 14.44 -0.26
CA SER A 17 12.85 14.65 -0.49
C SER A 17 13.47 13.49 -1.25
N HIS A 18 14.27 13.78 -2.29
CA HIS A 18 15.02 12.74 -3.00
C HIS A 18 15.98 11.98 -2.09
N VAL A 19 16.55 12.66 -1.10
CA VAL A 19 17.48 12.03 -0.16
C VAL A 19 16.76 10.97 0.66
N ARG A 20 15.58 11.30 1.18
CA ARG A 20 14.78 10.36 1.98
C ARG A 20 14.28 9.18 1.14
N ILE A 21 13.88 9.45 -0.10
CA ILE A 21 13.46 8.39 -1.03
C ILE A 21 14.62 7.45 -1.28
N LYS A 22 15.82 7.97 -1.53
CA LYS A 22 17.00 7.14 -1.76
C LYS A 22 17.37 6.33 -0.52
N MET A 23 17.27 6.91 0.66
CA MET A 23 17.51 6.19 1.91
C MET A 23 16.55 5.02 2.08
N LEU A 24 15.28 5.24 1.75
CA LEU A 24 14.29 4.18 1.81
C LEU A 24 14.56 3.10 0.76
N GLU A 25 14.91 3.48 -0.47
CA GLU A 25 15.30 2.53 -1.51
C GLU A 25 16.46 1.65 -1.06
N ASP A 26 17.50 2.25 -0.49
CA ASP A 26 18.68 1.51 -0.01
C ASP A 26 18.30 0.55 1.12
N TYR A 27 17.45 0.99 2.04
CA TYR A 27 16.97 0.16 3.13
C TYR A 27 16.18 -1.05 2.60
N LEU A 28 15.25 -0.82 1.67
CA LEU A 28 14.45 -1.90 1.11
C LEU A 28 15.31 -2.90 0.34
N ARG A 29 16.33 -2.41 -0.36
CA ARG A 29 17.26 -3.29 -1.07
C ARG A 29 18.07 -4.13 -0.11
N GLN A 30 18.58 -3.54 0.99
CA GLN A 30 19.34 -4.26 2.00
C GLN A 30 18.49 -5.34 2.67
N GLN A 31 17.22 -5.06 2.89
CA GLN A 31 16.30 -6.01 3.50
C GLN A 31 15.74 -7.04 2.51
N ASP A 32 16.02 -6.86 1.22
CA ASP A 32 15.46 -7.70 0.15
C ASP A 32 13.94 -7.80 0.25
N THR A 33 13.29 -6.65 0.43
CA THR A 33 11.84 -6.58 0.59
C THR A 33 11.14 -6.72 -0.76
N HIS A 34 10.12 -7.54 -0.82
CA HIS A 34 9.40 -7.83 -2.06
C HIS A 34 8.22 -6.90 -2.27
N ILE A 35 7.44 -6.66 -1.22
CA ILE A 35 6.25 -5.80 -1.28
C ILE A 35 6.29 -4.84 -0.11
N VAL A 36 6.01 -3.57 -0.38
CA VAL A 36 6.04 -2.52 0.63
C VAL A 36 4.70 -1.80 0.65
N LEU A 37 4.11 -1.73 1.83
CA LEU A 37 2.85 -1.03 2.06
C LEU A 37 3.17 0.30 2.72
N LEU A 38 2.90 1.40 2.02
CA LEU A 38 3.21 2.74 2.49
C LEU A 38 1.94 3.49 2.90
N GLN A 39 2.01 4.18 4.03
CA GLN A 39 0.94 5.05 4.51
C GLN A 39 1.44 6.48 4.61
N GLU A 40 0.51 7.43 4.64
CA GLU A 40 0.77 8.86 4.63
C GLU A 40 1.59 9.34 3.43
N VAL A 41 1.25 8.80 2.28
CA VAL A 41 1.80 9.23 1.00
C VAL A 41 1.13 10.52 0.58
N THR A 42 1.89 11.56 0.35
CA THR A 42 1.33 12.88 0.06
C THR A 42 1.41 13.27 -1.41
N GLN A 43 2.22 12.59 -2.21
CA GLN A 43 2.42 12.99 -3.61
C GLN A 43 2.70 11.82 -4.53
N THR A 44 2.47 12.09 -5.81
CA THR A 44 2.72 11.15 -6.90
C THR A 44 4.20 10.87 -7.17
N LYS A 45 5.11 11.67 -6.60
CA LYS A 45 6.57 11.49 -6.81
C LYS A 45 7.10 10.15 -6.31
N ILE A 46 6.32 9.46 -5.52
CA ILE A 46 6.67 8.14 -5.03
C ILE A 46 6.75 7.10 -6.15
N THR A 47 6.35 7.47 -7.36
CA THR A 47 6.46 6.60 -8.52
C THR A 47 7.89 6.39 -9.03
N THR A 48 8.88 7.06 -8.43
CA THR A 48 10.26 7.02 -8.88
C THR A 48 11.17 6.07 -8.09
N PHE A 49 10.59 5.15 -7.32
CA PHE A 49 11.41 4.15 -6.62
C PHE A 49 12.09 3.20 -7.60
N ARG A 50 13.40 3.11 -7.51
CA ARG A 50 14.19 2.21 -8.36
C ARG A 50 13.93 0.77 -7.96
N ARG A 51 13.78 -0.10 -8.96
CA ARG A 51 13.57 -1.55 -8.81
C ARG A 51 12.22 -1.92 -8.20
N TYR A 52 11.34 -0.96 -8.05
CA TYR A 52 9.97 -1.20 -7.57
C TYR A 52 8.98 -0.56 -8.52
N ASN A 53 7.89 -1.26 -8.74
CA ASN A 53 6.72 -0.69 -9.40
C ASN A 53 5.80 -0.12 -8.32
N ALA A 54 5.41 1.14 -8.48
CA ALA A 54 4.59 1.82 -7.48
C ALA A 54 3.15 1.93 -7.93
N HIS A 55 2.23 1.60 -7.04
CA HIS A 55 0.81 1.81 -7.19
C HIS A 55 0.38 2.78 -6.09
N VAL A 56 -0.23 3.90 -6.47
CA VAL A 56 -0.48 5.00 -5.54
C VAL A 56 -1.96 5.38 -5.54
N ASN A 57 -2.50 5.59 -4.36
CA ASN A 57 -3.87 6.08 -4.18
C ASN A 57 -3.85 7.25 -3.21
N VAL A 58 -3.88 8.47 -3.74
CA VAL A 58 -3.85 9.70 -2.95
C VAL A 58 -5.24 10.34 -2.97
N GLY A 59 -5.76 10.64 -1.79
CA GLY A 59 -7.07 11.27 -1.66
C GLY A 59 -7.03 12.78 -1.74
N THR A 60 -8.19 13.41 -1.52
CA THR A 60 -8.37 14.84 -1.66
C THR A 60 -7.62 15.69 -0.64
N GLU A 61 -7.22 15.10 0.48
CA GLU A 61 -6.45 15.79 1.52
C GLU A 61 -4.95 15.63 1.35
N ASN A 62 -4.49 15.29 0.16
CA ASN A 62 -3.08 15.00 -0.15
C ASN A 62 -2.49 13.94 0.77
N ARG A 63 -3.32 13.02 1.21
CA ARG A 63 -2.89 11.88 2.01
C ARG A 63 -3.37 10.61 1.37
N GLY A 64 -2.48 9.65 1.30
CA GLY A 64 -2.80 8.43 0.60
C GLY A 64 -1.97 7.24 1.05
N THR A 65 -2.15 6.18 0.28
CA THR A 65 -1.44 4.92 0.46
C THR A 65 -0.76 4.55 -0.83
N ALA A 66 0.29 3.73 -0.73
CA ALA A 66 0.94 3.19 -1.90
C ALA A 66 1.37 1.75 -1.63
N ILE A 67 1.47 0.99 -2.69
CA ILE A 67 2.04 -0.35 -2.63
C ILE A 67 3.17 -0.39 -3.65
N LEU A 68 4.36 -0.71 -3.16
CA LEU A 68 5.53 -0.93 -4.00
C LEU A 68 5.73 -2.42 -4.15
N ALA A 69 5.93 -2.88 -5.37
CA ALA A 69 6.27 -4.27 -5.63
C ALA A 69 7.60 -4.32 -6.37
N LYS A 70 8.49 -5.18 -5.92
CA LYS A 70 9.77 -5.42 -6.59
C LYS A 70 9.52 -5.74 -8.07
N GLU A 71 10.35 -5.21 -8.95
CA GLU A 71 10.22 -5.47 -10.39
C GLU A 71 10.17 -6.97 -10.67
N GLY A 72 9.26 -7.36 -11.53
CA GLY A 72 9.04 -8.77 -11.86
C GLY A 72 7.99 -9.47 -11.00
N LEU A 73 7.49 -8.85 -9.94
CA LEU A 73 6.39 -9.41 -9.16
C LEU A 73 5.05 -8.97 -9.75
N PRO A 74 4.26 -9.89 -10.29
CA PRO A 74 2.99 -9.52 -10.94
C PRO A 74 1.88 -9.34 -9.89
N LEU A 75 1.58 -8.08 -9.57
CA LEU A 75 0.40 -7.76 -8.77
C LEU A 75 -0.83 -7.70 -9.67
N THR A 76 -1.94 -8.22 -9.21
CA THR A 76 -3.20 -8.22 -9.94
C THR A 76 -4.32 -7.67 -9.08
N ASP A 77 -5.47 -7.41 -9.71
CA ASP A 77 -6.71 -7.00 -9.03
C ASP A 77 -6.49 -5.80 -8.09
N ILE A 78 -5.82 -4.77 -8.60
CA ILE A 78 -5.53 -3.56 -7.86
C ILE A 78 -6.83 -2.79 -7.64
N THR A 79 -7.17 -2.55 -6.38
CA THR A 79 -8.39 -1.84 -5.99
C THR A 79 -8.03 -0.67 -5.10
N HIS A 80 -8.62 0.50 -5.37
CA HIS A 80 -8.45 1.69 -4.55
C HIS A 80 -9.63 1.83 -3.60
N LEU A 81 -9.34 2.01 -2.31
CA LEU A 81 -10.36 2.37 -1.32
C LEU A 81 -10.61 3.87 -1.38
N PRO A 82 -11.82 4.32 -0.97
CA PRO A 82 -12.16 5.74 -1.04
C PRO A 82 -11.22 6.63 -0.24
N SER A 83 -11.07 7.88 -0.71
CA SER A 83 -10.34 8.95 -0.03
C SER A 83 -8.87 8.66 0.21
N GLY A 84 -8.25 7.81 -0.61
CA GLY A 84 -6.84 7.45 -0.45
C GLY A 84 -6.54 6.62 0.79
N ARG A 85 -7.57 6.10 1.46
CA ARG A 85 -7.43 5.40 2.74
C ARG A 85 -6.92 3.97 2.63
N GLY A 86 -6.79 3.46 1.42
CA GLY A 86 -6.25 2.13 1.28
C GLY A 86 -6.19 1.65 -0.15
N MET A 87 -5.55 0.52 -0.31
CA MET A 87 -5.42 -0.20 -1.57
C MET A 87 -5.43 -1.69 -1.29
N ALA A 88 -5.95 -2.45 -2.21
CA ALA A 88 -5.88 -3.89 -2.17
C ALA A 88 -5.25 -4.41 -3.45
N VAL A 89 -4.45 -5.45 -3.34
CA VAL A 89 -3.84 -6.13 -4.48
C VAL A 89 -3.86 -7.62 -4.23
N CYS A 90 -3.67 -8.39 -5.29
CA CYS A 90 -3.51 -9.83 -5.20
C CYS A 90 -2.13 -10.23 -5.69
N TYR A 91 -1.48 -11.12 -4.96
CA TYR A 91 -0.21 -11.71 -5.35
C TYR A 91 -0.20 -13.18 -4.97
N GLU A 92 0.04 -14.04 -5.95
CA GLU A 92 0.09 -15.50 -5.75
C GLU A 92 -1.17 -16.06 -5.05
N GLY A 93 -2.33 -15.52 -5.40
CA GLY A 93 -3.61 -15.94 -4.80
C GLY A 93 -3.84 -15.37 -3.40
N ILE A 94 -2.95 -14.54 -2.90
CA ILE A 94 -3.07 -13.89 -1.59
C ILE A 94 -3.52 -12.45 -1.79
N ARG A 95 -4.58 -12.07 -1.05
CA ARG A 95 -5.05 -10.69 -1.05
C ARG A 95 -4.33 -9.90 0.02
N ILE A 96 -3.71 -8.79 -0.40
CA ILE A 96 -2.98 -7.90 0.49
C ILE A 96 -3.70 -6.57 0.50
N ILE A 97 -4.01 -6.07 1.69
CA ILE A 97 -4.72 -4.81 1.85
C ILE A 97 -3.87 -3.86 2.68
N ASN A 98 -3.56 -2.71 2.08
CA ASN A 98 -2.85 -1.63 2.75
C ASN A 98 -3.88 -0.60 3.22
N ILE A 99 -3.93 -0.31 4.50
CA ILE A 99 -4.92 0.62 5.06
C ILE A 99 -4.26 1.74 5.85
N TYR A 100 -4.90 2.90 5.79
CA TYR A 100 -4.59 4.04 6.62
C TYR A 100 -5.90 4.59 7.20
N ALA A 101 -6.30 4.04 8.33
CA ALA A 101 -7.59 4.37 8.95
C ALA A 101 -7.60 5.80 9.48
N PRO A 102 -8.75 6.49 9.48
CA PRO A 102 -8.88 7.78 10.15
C PRO A 102 -8.51 7.66 11.63
N SER A 103 -7.72 8.61 12.12
CA SER A 103 -7.23 8.60 13.50
C SER A 103 -7.73 9.83 14.26
N GLY A 104 -7.70 9.73 15.59
CA GLY A 104 -8.16 10.80 16.46
C GLY A 104 -9.58 10.56 16.97
N ALA A 105 -9.88 11.13 18.14
CA ALA A 105 -11.18 10.95 18.78
C ALA A 105 -12.31 11.60 17.97
N GLU A 106 -12.03 12.72 17.31
CA GLU A 106 -12.99 13.46 16.50
C GLU A 106 -13.36 12.72 15.20
N LYS A 107 -12.58 11.74 14.80
CA LYS A 107 -12.82 10.98 13.57
C LYS A 107 -13.39 9.58 13.81
N ARG A 108 -13.95 9.35 14.97
CA ARG A 108 -14.50 8.03 15.33
C ARG A 108 -15.56 7.55 14.33
N ARG A 109 -16.48 8.44 13.93
CA ARG A 109 -17.54 8.07 12.98
C ARG A 109 -16.97 7.70 11.62
N GLU A 110 -16.00 8.46 11.15
CA GLU A 110 -15.31 8.18 9.88
C GLU A 110 -14.60 6.83 9.94
N ARG A 111 -13.99 6.53 11.08
CA ARG A 111 -13.27 5.27 11.27
C ARG A 111 -14.23 4.07 11.23
N VAL A 112 -15.37 4.17 11.87
CA VAL A 112 -16.38 3.10 11.83
C VAL A 112 -16.88 2.88 10.40
N ALA A 113 -17.20 3.97 9.69
CA ALA A 113 -17.62 3.90 8.30
C ALA A 113 -16.53 3.27 7.42
N PHE A 114 -15.27 3.63 7.66
CA PHE A 114 -14.14 3.07 6.94
C PHE A 114 -14.03 1.56 7.16
N TYR A 115 -14.14 1.09 8.39
CA TYR A 115 -14.08 -0.35 8.67
C TYR A 115 -15.23 -1.11 8.05
N ASN A 116 -16.42 -0.52 7.98
CA ASN A 116 -17.55 -1.13 7.29
C ASN A 116 -17.27 -1.27 5.78
N THR A 117 -16.67 -0.26 5.17
CA THR A 117 -16.25 -0.32 3.77
C THR A 117 -15.19 -1.42 3.59
N LEU A 118 -14.25 -1.51 4.51
CA LEU A 118 -13.19 -2.50 4.47
C LEU A 118 -13.75 -3.92 4.53
N THR A 119 -14.76 -4.14 5.36
CA THR A 119 -15.43 -5.44 5.46
C THR A 119 -16.00 -5.87 4.11
N ALA A 120 -16.58 -4.96 3.34
CA ALA A 120 -17.06 -5.27 2.00
C ALA A 120 -15.94 -5.70 1.07
N HIS A 121 -14.75 -5.12 1.20
CA HIS A 121 -13.59 -5.47 0.37
C HIS A 121 -12.88 -6.77 0.81
N THR A 122 -13.16 -7.27 2.00
CA THR A 122 -12.60 -8.52 2.51
C THR A 122 -13.59 -9.67 2.44
N SER A 123 -14.75 -9.47 1.80
CA SER A 123 -15.77 -10.50 1.65
C SER A 123 -15.30 -11.63 0.74
N ARG A 124 -16.01 -12.77 0.80
CA ARG A 124 -15.70 -13.95 -0.01
C ARG A 124 -15.71 -13.69 -1.51
N ASP A 125 -16.43 -12.67 -1.95
CA ASP A 125 -16.56 -12.36 -3.37
C ASP A 125 -15.34 -11.66 -3.96
N THR A 126 -14.36 -11.34 -3.12
CA THR A 126 -13.13 -10.66 -3.54
C THR A 126 -11.92 -11.57 -3.51
N THR A 127 -12.11 -12.85 -3.84
CA THR A 127 -11.00 -13.81 -3.88
C THR A 127 -10.05 -13.50 -5.03
N CYS A 128 -8.76 -13.65 -4.77
CA CYS A 128 -7.73 -13.50 -5.78
C CYS A 128 -7.69 -14.72 -6.69
N ARG A 129 -7.47 -14.47 -7.99
CA ARG A 129 -7.24 -15.55 -8.94
C ARG A 129 -5.78 -15.98 -8.87
N ARG A 130 -5.57 -17.28 -8.86
CA ARG A 130 -4.24 -17.86 -9.03
C ARG A 130 -3.97 -18.07 -10.51
N PHE A 131 -2.76 -17.77 -10.88
CA PHE A 131 -2.26 -18.09 -12.20
C PHE A 131 -1.29 -19.25 -12.12
#